data_285559c1f8b2e99937afc6224599a894
#
_entry.id   285559c1f8b2e99937afc6224599a894
#
_cell.length_a   1.000
_cell.length_b   1.000
_cell.length_c   1.000
_cell.angle_alpha   90.00
_cell.angle_beta   90.00
_cell.angle_gamma   90.00
#
_symmetry.space_group_name_H-M   'P 1'
#
loop_
_entity.id
_entity.type
_entity.pdbx_description
1 polymer ?
#
loop_
_entity_poly.entity_id
_entity_poly.type
_entity_poly.pdbx_seq_one_letter_code
_entity_poly.pdbx_strand_id
1 'polypeptide(L)'
;MALVAFVFVGAVLLINGLVLLGFVPPRSSVPINLLVGLALAGTAVQIILTTDALGPAPAAGPSPLWSAAGFMLFSFTYLTVAVNTLTGGEGSALGWYCLWAAAISAVITLVQLLVLQDPHLAVLWGAWAILFAAFFLAQATPWAWSQRPAGALAVMQSVTTATIPALLDLAGWWRQAPLALVLGAQAAVVVVYAVLMVRERRRALHPEPAVHTGPLPVTASA
;
A
#
# COMPACT_ATOMS: atom_id res chain seq x y z
N MET A 1 4.11 13.65 15.87
CA MET A 1 4.76 13.51 14.54
C MET A 1 4.29 12.29 13.79
N ALA A 2 4.17 11.10 14.40
CA ALA A 2 3.73 9.87 13.75
C ALA A 2 2.39 9.99 13.00
N LEU A 3 1.39 10.61 13.60
CA LEU A 3 0.05 10.79 13.01
C LEU A 3 0.06 11.70 11.77
N VAL A 4 0.87 12.77 11.80
CA VAL A 4 1.00 13.69 10.66
C VAL A 4 1.64 12.95 9.47
N ALA A 5 2.68 12.14 9.70
CA ALA A 5 3.30 11.34 8.66
C ALA A 5 2.30 10.37 8.01
N PHE A 6 1.35 9.86 8.80
CA PHE A 6 0.33 8.92 8.33
C PHE A 6 -0.66 9.51 7.32
N VAL A 7 -0.99 10.80 7.44
CA VAL A 7 -1.80 11.52 6.44
C VAL A 7 -1.12 11.47 5.07
N PHE A 8 0.21 11.65 5.05
CA PHE A 8 0.99 11.64 3.81
C PHE A 8 1.18 10.23 3.23
N VAL A 9 1.06 9.17 4.06
CA VAL A 9 0.95 7.79 3.56
C VAL A 9 -0.27 7.65 2.65
N GLY A 10 -1.41 8.25 3.02
CA GLY A 10 -2.59 8.29 2.16
C GLY A 10 -2.30 8.94 0.80
N ALA A 11 -1.63 10.09 0.79
CA ALA A 11 -1.28 10.79 -0.45
C ALA A 11 -0.35 9.95 -1.35
N VAL A 12 0.71 9.36 -0.80
CA VAL A 12 1.64 8.57 -1.61
C VAL A 12 1.02 7.25 -2.12
N LEU A 13 0.16 6.60 -1.32
CA LEU A 13 -0.60 5.43 -1.77
C LEU A 13 -1.55 5.77 -2.90
N LEU A 14 -2.25 6.90 -2.82
CA LEU A 14 -3.11 7.40 -3.88
C LEU A 14 -2.33 7.57 -5.18
N ILE A 15 -1.22 8.31 -5.13
CA ILE A 15 -0.39 8.56 -6.31
C ILE A 15 0.18 7.27 -6.89
N ASN A 16 0.73 6.37 -6.07
CA ASN A 16 1.27 5.09 -6.54
C ASN A 16 0.17 4.19 -7.13
N GLY A 17 -1.04 4.21 -6.55
CA GLY A 17 -2.20 3.54 -7.12
C GLY A 17 -2.58 4.10 -8.50
N LEU A 18 -2.59 5.42 -8.66
CA LEU A 18 -2.86 6.09 -9.94
C LEU A 18 -1.77 5.82 -10.99
N VAL A 19 -0.51 5.65 -10.58
CA VAL A 19 0.58 5.20 -11.46
C VAL A 19 0.29 3.80 -12.00
N LEU A 20 -0.06 2.84 -11.14
CA LEU A 20 -0.38 1.47 -11.55
C LEU A 20 -1.65 1.38 -12.43
N LEU A 21 -2.57 2.32 -12.26
CA LEU A 21 -3.77 2.46 -13.11
C LEU A 21 -3.48 3.14 -14.45
N GLY A 22 -2.30 3.75 -14.61
CA GLY A 22 -1.90 4.46 -15.82
C GLY A 22 -2.37 5.91 -15.92
N PHE A 23 -2.90 6.49 -14.85
CA PHE A 23 -3.34 7.90 -14.82
C PHE A 23 -2.20 8.89 -14.55
N VAL A 24 -1.15 8.43 -13.87
CA VAL A 24 0.00 9.26 -13.47
C VAL A 24 1.28 8.65 -14.05
N PRO A 25 2.13 9.44 -14.74
CA PRO A 25 3.43 8.94 -15.19
C PRO A 25 4.33 8.56 -14.01
N PRO A 26 5.05 7.41 -14.04
CA PRO A 26 5.85 6.96 -12.90
C PRO A 26 6.84 8.01 -12.37
N ARG A 27 7.51 8.75 -13.27
CA ARG A 27 8.48 9.78 -12.87
C ARG A 27 7.90 10.92 -12.05
N SER A 28 6.62 11.27 -12.26
CA SER A 28 5.96 12.31 -11.45
C SER A 28 5.66 11.90 -10.03
N SER A 29 5.68 10.59 -9.71
CA SER A 29 5.51 10.11 -8.35
C SER A 29 6.78 10.16 -7.50
N VAL A 30 7.96 10.37 -8.12
CA VAL A 30 9.26 10.36 -7.43
C VAL A 30 9.32 11.33 -6.25
N PRO A 31 8.97 12.63 -6.40
CA PRO A 31 9.09 13.57 -5.29
C PRO A 31 8.27 13.16 -4.06
N ILE A 32 7.01 12.73 -4.26
CA ILE A 32 6.15 12.35 -3.13
C ILE A 32 6.65 11.06 -2.45
N ASN A 33 7.14 10.09 -3.22
CA ASN A 33 7.74 8.87 -2.67
C ASN A 33 9.00 9.16 -1.84
N LEU A 34 9.89 10.06 -2.31
CA LEU A 34 11.08 10.49 -1.55
C LEU A 34 10.69 11.22 -0.27
N LEU A 35 9.83 12.24 -0.37
CA LEU A 35 9.46 13.07 0.77
C LEU A 35 8.77 12.26 1.87
N VAL A 36 7.79 11.43 1.49
CA VAL A 36 7.07 10.59 2.46
C VAL A 36 7.97 9.48 3.01
N GLY A 37 8.79 8.85 2.16
CA GLY A 37 9.73 7.84 2.59
C GLY A 37 10.72 8.37 3.62
N LEU A 38 11.32 9.54 3.39
CA LEU A 38 12.23 10.20 4.33
C LEU A 38 11.52 10.64 5.61
N ALA A 39 10.29 11.18 5.53
CA ALA A 39 9.52 11.56 6.70
C ALA A 39 9.21 10.36 7.60
N LEU A 40 8.85 9.21 7.02
CA LEU A 40 8.62 7.97 7.76
C LEU A 40 9.90 7.41 8.38
N ALA A 41 11.03 7.44 7.66
CA ALA A 41 12.34 7.07 8.21
C ALA A 41 12.70 7.96 9.42
N GLY A 42 12.57 9.27 9.27
CA GLY A 42 12.83 10.23 10.38
C GLY A 42 11.92 9.98 11.58
N THR A 43 10.63 9.67 11.35
CA THR A 43 9.69 9.31 12.42
C THR A 43 10.11 8.03 13.13
N ALA A 44 10.51 6.99 12.39
CA ALA A 44 10.97 5.74 12.97
C ALA A 44 12.25 5.93 13.80
N VAL A 45 13.22 6.67 13.26
CA VAL A 45 14.47 7.00 13.98
C VAL A 45 14.17 7.79 15.26
N GLN A 46 13.26 8.76 15.19
CA GLN A 46 12.85 9.51 16.39
C GLN A 46 12.28 8.58 17.46
N ILE A 47 11.39 7.63 17.09
CA ILE A 47 10.81 6.67 18.04
C ILE A 47 11.91 5.80 18.67
N ILE A 48 12.86 5.31 17.88
CA ILE A 48 13.97 4.48 18.35
C ILE A 48 14.79 5.27 19.36
N LEU A 49 15.27 6.46 19.00
CA LEU A 49 16.13 7.28 19.84
C LEU A 49 15.43 7.70 21.14
N THR A 50 14.13 8.03 21.10
CA THR A 50 13.39 8.40 22.32
C THR A 50 13.12 7.18 23.20
N THR A 51 12.93 5.99 22.64
CA THR A 51 12.77 4.75 23.39
C THR A 51 14.07 4.36 24.09
N ASP A 52 15.20 4.43 23.42
CA ASP A 52 16.52 4.11 23.99
C ASP A 52 16.91 5.10 25.07
N ALA A 53 16.59 6.40 24.90
CA ALA A 53 16.87 7.45 25.91
C ALA A 53 16.09 7.30 27.21
N LEU A 54 14.94 6.60 27.19
CA LEU A 54 14.13 6.31 28.39
C LEU A 54 14.65 5.12 29.21
N GLY A 55 15.72 4.46 28.73
CA GLY A 55 16.28 3.26 29.34
C GLY A 55 15.47 1.99 29.09
N PRO A 56 15.82 0.86 29.72
CA PRO A 56 15.12 -0.39 29.52
C PRO A 56 13.62 -0.21 29.86
N ALA A 57 12.79 -0.55 28.87
CA ALA A 57 11.33 -0.47 29.03
C ALA A 57 10.90 -1.19 30.32
N PRO A 58 9.95 -0.64 31.11
CA PRO A 58 9.38 -1.35 32.23
C PRO A 58 8.88 -2.71 31.72
N ALA A 59 9.14 -3.78 32.45
CA ALA A 59 8.88 -5.18 32.07
C ALA A 59 7.40 -5.48 31.73
N ALA A 60 6.52 -4.50 31.82
CA ALA A 60 5.08 -4.63 31.68
C ALA A 60 4.51 -3.63 30.64
N GLY A 61 4.86 -3.79 29.37
CA GLY A 61 4.19 -3.02 28.32
C GLY A 61 4.75 -3.28 26.92
N PRO A 62 3.93 -3.10 25.87
CA PRO A 62 4.37 -3.28 24.49
C PRO A 62 5.40 -2.22 24.09
N SER A 63 6.49 -2.67 23.47
CA SER A 63 7.55 -1.79 23.00
C SER A 63 7.05 -0.83 21.90
N PRO A 64 7.33 0.50 22.01
CA PRO A 64 7.07 1.45 20.92
C PRO A 64 7.81 1.12 19.62
N LEU A 65 8.81 0.24 19.66
CA LEU A 65 9.60 -0.20 18.51
C LEU A 65 8.76 -0.94 17.46
N TRP A 66 7.59 -1.51 17.82
CA TRP A 66 6.64 -2.05 16.84
C TRP A 66 6.16 -0.97 15.85
N SER A 67 5.89 0.23 16.34
CA SER A 67 5.51 1.35 15.48
C SER A 67 6.68 1.80 14.60
N ALA A 68 7.90 1.87 15.16
CA ALA A 68 9.09 2.22 14.39
C ALA A 68 9.35 1.22 13.26
N ALA A 69 9.23 -0.10 13.53
CA ALA A 69 9.35 -1.13 12.51
C ALA A 69 8.31 -0.95 11.39
N GLY A 70 7.07 -0.65 11.75
CA GLY A 70 6.01 -0.37 10.78
C GLY A 70 6.31 0.84 9.90
N PHE A 71 6.78 1.95 10.47
CA PHE A 71 7.19 3.13 9.69
C PHE A 71 8.35 2.83 8.75
N MET A 72 9.33 2.01 9.17
CA MET A 72 10.44 1.59 8.32
C MET A 72 9.98 0.71 7.15
N LEU A 73 9.00 -0.20 7.35
CA LEU A 73 8.43 -0.99 6.26
C LEU A 73 7.90 -0.11 5.12
N PHE A 74 7.09 0.89 5.45
CA PHE A 74 6.56 1.83 4.46
C PHE A 74 7.63 2.75 3.89
N SER A 75 8.53 3.25 4.73
CA SER A 75 9.65 4.10 4.30
C SER A 75 10.46 3.43 3.20
N PHE A 76 10.94 2.21 3.43
CA PHE A 76 11.74 1.47 2.45
C PHE A 76 10.97 1.15 1.18
N THR A 77 9.66 0.88 1.29
CA THR A 77 8.81 0.71 0.12
C THR A 77 8.85 1.96 -0.77
N TYR A 78 8.55 3.14 -0.21
CA TYR A 78 8.48 4.37 -0.99
C TYR A 78 9.84 4.84 -1.50
N LEU A 79 10.88 4.74 -0.70
CA LEU A 79 12.24 5.06 -1.15
C LEU A 79 12.69 4.14 -2.29
N THR A 80 12.38 2.85 -2.21
CA THR A 80 12.71 1.90 -3.29
C THR A 80 11.90 2.20 -4.56
N VAL A 81 10.61 2.55 -4.45
CA VAL A 81 9.81 3.00 -5.60
C VAL A 81 10.47 4.20 -6.27
N ALA A 82 10.88 5.20 -5.48
CA ALA A 82 11.52 6.41 -6.01
C ALA A 82 12.85 6.09 -6.70
N VAL A 83 13.73 5.31 -6.05
CA VAL A 83 15.03 4.92 -6.61
C VAL A 83 14.87 4.11 -7.89
N ASN A 84 14.01 3.08 -7.89
CA ASN A 84 13.76 2.27 -9.09
C ASN A 84 13.25 3.13 -10.25
N THR A 85 12.36 4.08 -9.97
CA THR A 85 11.81 4.97 -11.01
C THR A 85 12.88 5.91 -11.57
N LEU A 86 13.81 6.40 -10.74
CA LEU A 86 14.90 7.29 -11.17
C LEU A 86 15.95 6.55 -11.98
N THR A 87 16.32 5.34 -11.55
CA THR A 87 17.40 4.55 -12.16
C THR A 87 16.92 3.67 -13.32
N GLY A 88 15.60 3.56 -13.55
CA GLY A 88 15.04 2.60 -14.50
C GLY A 88 15.20 1.15 -14.05
N GLY A 89 15.35 0.92 -12.74
CA GLY A 89 15.52 -0.41 -12.17
C GLY A 89 14.27 -1.28 -12.32
N GLU A 90 14.50 -2.60 -12.36
CA GLU A 90 13.42 -3.58 -12.40
C GLU A 90 12.68 -3.65 -11.04
N GLY A 91 11.35 -3.79 -11.08
CA GLY A 91 10.51 -3.83 -9.87
C GLY A 91 10.56 -5.14 -9.08
N SER A 92 11.23 -6.18 -9.59
CA SER A 92 11.19 -7.53 -9.02
C SER A 92 11.69 -7.60 -7.56
N ALA A 93 12.81 -6.93 -7.25
CA ALA A 93 13.34 -6.88 -5.88
C ALA A 93 12.37 -6.19 -4.92
N LEU A 94 11.71 -5.10 -5.34
CA LEU A 94 10.66 -4.45 -4.57
C LEU A 94 9.46 -5.38 -4.37
N GLY A 95 9.08 -6.15 -5.39
CA GLY A 95 8.00 -7.13 -5.26
C GLY A 95 8.31 -8.19 -4.20
N TRP A 96 9.49 -8.79 -4.21
CA TRP A 96 9.91 -9.75 -3.18
C TRP A 96 9.99 -9.13 -1.78
N TYR A 97 10.48 -7.89 -1.70
CA TYR A 97 10.39 -7.12 -0.45
C TYR A 97 8.93 -6.96 0.02
N CYS A 98 7.99 -6.69 -0.88
CA CYS A 98 6.57 -6.59 -0.55
C CYS A 98 6.02 -7.92 -0.03
N LEU A 99 6.44 -9.07 -0.57
CA LEU A 99 6.04 -10.38 -0.02
C LEU A 99 6.50 -10.55 1.44
N TRP A 100 7.77 -10.22 1.71
CA TRP A 100 8.30 -10.25 3.07
C TRP A 100 7.56 -9.26 3.97
N ALA A 101 7.30 -8.03 3.50
CA ALA A 101 6.55 -7.02 4.23
C ALA A 101 5.11 -7.45 4.51
N ALA A 102 4.46 -8.20 3.60
CA ALA A 102 3.15 -8.79 3.83
C ALA A 102 3.15 -9.77 5.01
N ALA A 103 4.17 -10.64 5.08
CA ALA A 103 4.32 -11.58 6.20
C ALA A 103 4.54 -10.83 7.53
N ILE A 104 5.41 -9.82 7.55
CA ILE A 104 5.64 -8.98 8.74
C ILE A 104 4.35 -8.23 9.13
N SER A 105 3.62 -7.67 8.17
CA SER A 105 2.34 -7.00 8.43
C SER A 105 1.30 -7.94 9.04
N ALA A 106 1.26 -9.21 8.61
CA ALA A 106 0.40 -10.23 9.21
C ALA A 106 0.81 -10.53 10.67
N VAL A 107 2.11 -10.61 10.96
CA VAL A 107 2.60 -10.75 12.35
C VAL A 107 2.21 -9.54 13.19
N ILE A 108 2.39 -8.30 12.68
CA ILE A 108 2.01 -7.08 13.39
C ILE A 108 0.48 -7.06 13.62
N THR A 109 -0.34 -7.55 12.69
CA THR A 109 -1.79 -7.71 12.88
C THR A 109 -2.09 -8.53 14.13
N LEU A 110 -1.42 -9.68 14.28
CA LEU A 110 -1.60 -10.54 15.45
C LEU A 110 -1.10 -9.87 16.75
N VAL A 111 0.02 -9.17 16.68
CA VAL A 111 0.56 -8.40 17.83
C VAL A 111 -0.43 -7.31 18.24
N GLN A 112 -0.98 -6.54 17.30
CA GLN A 112 -1.98 -5.52 17.58
C GLN A 112 -3.24 -6.12 18.23
N LEU A 113 -3.69 -7.26 17.74
CA LEU A 113 -4.91 -7.89 18.22
C LEU A 113 -4.71 -8.56 19.59
N LEU A 114 -3.64 -9.34 19.76
CA LEU A 114 -3.46 -10.25 20.90
C LEU A 114 -2.63 -9.62 22.03
N VAL A 115 -1.67 -8.77 21.72
CA VAL A 115 -0.74 -8.19 22.70
C VAL A 115 -1.11 -6.76 23.04
N LEU A 116 -1.33 -5.92 22.02
CA LEU A 116 -1.60 -4.49 22.18
C LEU A 116 -3.08 -4.19 22.42
N GLN A 117 -3.95 -5.17 22.16
CA GLN A 117 -5.41 -5.06 22.32
C GLN A 117 -5.98 -3.84 21.54
N ASP A 118 -5.40 -3.56 20.37
CA ASP A 118 -5.88 -2.52 19.45
C ASP A 118 -6.50 -3.14 18.19
N PRO A 119 -7.78 -3.53 18.20
CA PRO A 119 -8.43 -4.16 17.08
C PRO A 119 -8.58 -3.23 15.86
N HIS A 120 -8.68 -1.91 16.06
CA HIS A 120 -8.73 -0.96 14.96
C HIS A 120 -7.43 -0.97 14.15
N LEU A 121 -6.30 -0.89 14.84
CA LEU A 121 -5.00 -0.92 14.20
C LEU A 121 -4.68 -2.31 13.63
N ALA A 122 -5.16 -3.38 14.27
CA ALA A 122 -5.04 -4.74 13.74
C ALA A 122 -5.73 -4.87 12.36
N VAL A 123 -6.93 -4.31 12.19
CA VAL A 123 -7.65 -4.31 10.90
C VAL A 123 -6.84 -3.57 9.83
N LEU A 124 -6.22 -2.43 10.15
CA LEU A 124 -5.39 -1.69 9.20
C LEU A 124 -4.14 -2.49 8.80
N TRP A 125 -3.46 -3.13 9.74
CA TRP A 125 -2.29 -3.98 9.43
C TRP A 125 -2.66 -5.18 8.57
N GLY A 126 -3.81 -5.81 8.83
CA GLY A 126 -4.35 -6.88 7.98
C GLY A 126 -4.63 -6.41 6.55
N ALA A 127 -5.20 -5.21 6.39
CA ALA A 127 -5.42 -4.61 5.09
C ALA A 127 -4.08 -4.32 4.36
N TRP A 128 -3.05 -3.84 5.07
CA TRP A 128 -1.72 -3.62 4.47
C TRP A 128 -1.00 -4.92 4.14
N ALA A 129 -1.21 -6.00 4.88
CA ALA A 129 -0.70 -7.32 4.49
C ALA A 129 -1.23 -7.73 3.11
N ILE A 130 -2.54 -7.51 2.87
CA ILE A 130 -3.17 -7.76 1.55
C ILE A 130 -2.59 -6.81 0.49
N LEU A 131 -2.39 -5.53 0.80
CA LEU A 131 -1.81 -4.56 -0.12
C LEU A 131 -0.39 -4.93 -0.53
N PHE A 132 0.47 -5.29 0.41
CA PHE A 132 1.83 -5.72 0.13
C PHE A 132 1.84 -7.01 -0.70
N ALA A 133 0.95 -7.98 -0.41
CA ALA A 133 0.79 -9.18 -1.23
C ALA A 133 0.34 -8.83 -2.66
N ALA A 134 -0.57 -7.86 -2.84
CA ALA A 134 -0.98 -7.38 -4.15
C ALA A 134 0.18 -6.73 -4.92
N PHE A 135 1.04 -5.96 -4.25
CA PHE A 135 2.23 -5.38 -4.87
C PHE A 135 3.27 -6.43 -5.25
N PHE A 136 3.45 -7.49 -4.43
CA PHE A 136 4.25 -8.64 -4.84
C PHE A 136 3.76 -9.24 -6.15
N LEU A 137 2.45 -9.52 -6.25
CA LEU A 137 1.88 -10.08 -7.48
C LEU A 137 2.08 -9.16 -8.69
N ALA A 138 1.93 -7.86 -8.49
CA ALA A 138 2.05 -6.87 -9.55
C ALA A 138 3.49 -6.65 -10.04
N GLN A 139 4.50 -6.86 -9.19
CA GLN A 139 5.88 -6.45 -9.49
C GLN A 139 6.86 -7.62 -9.62
N ALA A 140 6.62 -8.77 -8.97
CA ALA A 140 7.53 -9.90 -8.97
C ALA A 140 6.99 -11.12 -9.73
N THR A 141 5.78 -11.05 -10.30
CA THR A 141 5.22 -12.14 -11.10
C THR A 141 5.02 -11.72 -12.56
N PRO A 142 4.98 -12.67 -13.50
CA PRO A 142 4.71 -12.38 -14.91
C PRO A 142 3.23 -12.01 -15.16
N TRP A 143 2.44 -11.80 -14.14
CA TRP A 143 1.00 -11.57 -14.22
C TRP A 143 0.67 -10.08 -14.40
N ALA A 144 0.97 -9.52 -15.58
CA ALA A 144 0.71 -8.11 -15.89
C ALA A 144 -0.74 -7.67 -15.59
N TRP A 145 -1.71 -8.60 -15.69
CA TRP A 145 -3.12 -8.36 -15.34
C TRP A 145 -3.35 -8.01 -13.86
N SER A 146 -2.40 -8.32 -12.97
CA SER A 146 -2.51 -8.00 -11.53
C SER A 146 -2.20 -6.54 -11.20
N GLN A 147 -1.56 -5.79 -12.09
CA GLN A 147 -1.14 -4.40 -11.84
C GLN A 147 -2.34 -3.46 -11.62
N ARG A 148 -3.34 -3.52 -12.50
CA ARG A 148 -4.54 -2.65 -12.35
C ARG A 148 -5.33 -2.93 -11.07
N PRO A 149 -5.65 -4.18 -10.70
CA PRO A 149 -6.24 -4.49 -9.40
C PRO A 149 -5.41 -3.99 -8.21
N ALA A 150 -4.08 -4.17 -8.22
CA ALA A 150 -3.21 -3.65 -7.17
C ALA A 150 -3.25 -2.11 -7.08
N GLY A 151 -3.28 -1.43 -8.22
CA GLY A 151 -3.46 0.03 -8.28
C GLY A 151 -4.80 0.48 -7.69
N ALA A 152 -5.90 -0.19 -8.06
CA ALA A 152 -7.22 0.09 -7.51
C ALA A 152 -7.29 -0.15 -5.99
N LEU A 153 -6.68 -1.25 -5.52
CA LEU A 153 -6.55 -1.54 -4.08
C LEU A 153 -5.81 -0.43 -3.35
N ALA A 154 -4.67 0.03 -3.90
CA ALA A 154 -3.89 1.12 -3.32
C ALA A 154 -4.69 2.43 -3.22
N VAL A 155 -5.45 2.79 -4.26
CA VAL A 155 -6.34 3.98 -4.24
C VAL A 155 -7.42 3.83 -3.17
N MET A 156 -8.10 2.70 -3.07
CA MET A 156 -9.11 2.49 -2.04
C MET A 156 -8.51 2.52 -0.64
N GLN A 157 -7.37 1.86 -0.43
CA GLN A 157 -6.71 1.84 0.87
C GLN A 157 -6.05 3.17 1.25
N SER A 158 -5.66 4.01 0.29
CA SER A 158 -5.19 5.37 0.59
C SER A 158 -6.19 6.18 1.40
N VAL A 159 -7.48 5.97 1.13
CA VAL A 159 -8.59 6.63 1.84
C VAL A 159 -8.97 5.88 3.11
N THR A 160 -9.22 4.57 2.99
CA THR A 160 -9.83 3.76 4.06
C THR A 160 -8.87 3.30 5.15
N THR A 161 -7.55 3.22 4.86
CA THR A 161 -6.55 2.77 5.84
C THR A 161 -5.56 3.86 6.26
N ALA A 162 -5.45 4.95 5.51
CA ALA A 162 -4.47 5.99 5.81
C ALA A 162 -5.15 7.34 6.04
N THR A 163 -5.78 7.95 5.03
CA THR A 163 -6.29 9.33 5.13
C THR A 163 -7.38 9.47 6.19
N ILE A 164 -8.46 8.69 6.11
CA ILE A 164 -9.57 8.80 7.07
C ILE A 164 -9.12 8.41 8.49
N PRO A 165 -8.46 7.25 8.72
CA PRO A 165 -7.97 6.90 10.05
C PRO A 165 -7.04 7.95 10.66
N ALA A 166 -6.10 8.49 9.88
CA ALA A 166 -5.18 9.51 10.36
C ALA A 166 -5.88 10.82 10.76
N LEU A 167 -6.87 11.29 9.97
CA LEU A 167 -7.64 12.48 10.29
C LEU A 167 -8.52 12.27 11.53
N LEU A 168 -9.15 11.10 11.65
CA LEU A 168 -9.94 10.76 12.83
C LEU A 168 -9.06 10.67 14.08
N ASP A 169 -7.84 10.14 13.97
CA ASP A 169 -6.93 10.03 15.10
C ASP A 169 -6.36 11.39 15.51
N LEU A 170 -6.05 12.26 14.55
CA LEU A 170 -5.68 13.67 14.82
C LEU A 170 -6.81 14.44 15.52
N ALA A 171 -8.07 14.15 15.20
CA ALA A 171 -9.25 14.71 15.85
C ALA A 171 -9.57 14.04 17.21
N GLY A 172 -8.88 12.97 17.60
CA GLY A 172 -9.14 12.19 18.81
C GLY A 172 -10.37 11.27 18.71
N TRP A 173 -10.86 11.02 17.50
CA TRP A 173 -12.10 10.25 17.26
C TRP A 173 -11.86 8.82 16.78
N TRP A 174 -10.63 8.44 16.43
CA TRP A 174 -10.33 7.13 15.86
C TRP A 174 -10.78 5.97 16.76
N ARG A 175 -10.48 6.03 18.05
CA ARG A 175 -10.88 4.98 19.02
C ARG A 175 -12.39 4.92 19.26
N GLN A 176 -13.13 5.96 18.89
CA GLN A 176 -14.59 6.05 19.00
C GLN A 176 -15.29 5.53 17.74
N ALA A 177 -14.57 5.38 16.63
CA ALA A 177 -15.13 4.85 15.40
C ALA A 177 -15.65 3.41 15.64
N PRO A 178 -16.89 3.08 15.21
CA PRO A 178 -17.40 1.73 15.37
C PRO A 178 -16.52 0.72 14.63
N LEU A 179 -15.98 -0.27 15.34
CA LEU A 179 -15.11 -1.30 14.73
C LEU A 179 -15.80 -2.03 13.57
N ALA A 180 -17.11 -2.25 13.68
CA ALA A 180 -17.90 -2.86 12.61
C ALA A 180 -17.86 -2.04 11.30
N LEU A 181 -17.78 -0.71 11.38
CA LEU A 181 -17.66 0.18 10.22
C LEU A 181 -16.27 0.03 9.58
N VAL A 182 -15.22 -0.01 10.39
CA VAL A 182 -13.84 -0.20 9.90
C VAL A 182 -13.70 -1.58 9.23
N LEU A 183 -14.19 -2.64 9.86
CA LEU A 183 -14.22 -3.99 9.30
C LEU A 183 -15.04 -4.06 8.01
N GLY A 184 -16.24 -3.47 8.01
CA GLY A 184 -17.12 -3.44 6.83
C GLY A 184 -16.48 -2.72 5.64
N ALA A 185 -15.82 -1.58 5.89
CA ALA A 185 -15.10 -0.85 4.86
C ALA A 185 -13.96 -1.69 4.26
N GLN A 186 -13.15 -2.36 5.10
CA GLN A 186 -12.06 -3.21 4.61
C GLN A 186 -12.58 -4.46 3.90
N ALA A 187 -13.65 -5.08 4.39
CA ALA A 187 -14.29 -6.20 3.71
C ALA A 187 -14.78 -5.80 2.30
N ALA A 188 -15.43 -4.64 2.18
CA ALA A 188 -15.87 -4.11 0.88
C ALA A 188 -14.68 -3.88 -0.08
N VAL A 189 -13.59 -3.28 0.41
CA VAL A 189 -12.36 -3.07 -0.37
C VAL A 189 -11.78 -4.41 -0.87
N VAL A 190 -11.70 -5.42 0.00
CA VAL A 190 -11.19 -6.76 -0.36
C VAL A 190 -12.10 -7.44 -1.40
N VAL A 191 -13.42 -7.34 -1.25
CA VAL A 191 -14.39 -7.87 -2.23
C VAL A 191 -14.18 -7.20 -3.59
N VAL A 192 -14.10 -5.87 -3.63
CA VAL A 192 -13.86 -5.14 -4.90
C VAL A 192 -12.53 -5.57 -5.52
N TYR A 193 -11.46 -5.67 -4.73
CA TYR A 193 -10.17 -6.15 -5.20
C TYR A 193 -10.26 -7.56 -5.79
N ALA A 194 -10.90 -8.50 -5.09
CA ALA A 194 -11.07 -9.87 -5.57
C ALA A 194 -11.86 -9.93 -6.90
N VAL A 195 -12.93 -9.14 -7.02
CA VAL A 195 -13.71 -9.03 -8.27
C VAL A 195 -12.82 -8.50 -9.40
N LEU A 196 -12.02 -7.46 -9.16
CA LEU A 196 -11.11 -6.91 -10.16
C LEU A 196 -10.06 -7.93 -10.57
N MET A 197 -9.47 -8.66 -9.63
CA MET A 197 -8.49 -9.74 -9.89
C MET A 197 -9.09 -10.81 -10.81
N VAL A 198 -10.30 -11.30 -10.51
CA VAL A 198 -10.98 -12.31 -11.33
C VAL A 198 -11.28 -11.75 -12.73
N ARG A 199 -11.76 -10.51 -12.82
CA ARG A 199 -12.12 -9.86 -14.08
C ARG A 199 -10.90 -9.67 -14.98
N GLU A 200 -9.81 -9.10 -14.47
CA GLU A 200 -8.61 -8.85 -15.26
C GLU A 200 -7.91 -10.17 -15.65
N ARG A 201 -7.90 -11.17 -14.76
CA ARG A 201 -7.41 -12.52 -15.09
C ARG A 201 -8.21 -13.15 -16.23
N ARG A 202 -9.55 -13.08 -16.19
CA ARG A 202 -10.39 -13.60 -17.27
C ARG A 202 -10.14 -12.90 -18.60
N ARG A 203 -9.97 -11.58 -18.60
CA ARG A 203 -9.61 -10.80 -19.79
C ARG A 203 -8.26 -11.22 -20.37
N ALA A 204 -7.28 -11.47 -19.52
CA ALA A 204 -5.97 -11.93 -19.96
C ALA A 204 -5.98 -13.35 -20.57
N LEU A 205 -6.89 -14.21 -20.09
CA LEU A 205 -7.05 -15.59 -20.60
C LEU A 205 -7.90 -15.67 -21.87
N HIS A 206 -8.79 -14.69 -22.11
CA HIS A 206 -9.69 -14.64 -23.27
C HIS A 206 -9.56 -13.26 -23.92
N PRO A 207 -8.42 -12.95 -24.57
CA PRO A 207 -8.28 -11.71 -25.30
C PRO A 207 -9.33 -11.66 -26.43
N GLU A 208 -10.06 -10.54 -26.52
CA GLU A 208 -10.96 -10.31 -27.66
C GLU A 208 -10.14 -10.36 -28.95
N PRO A 209 -10.63 -11.05 -30.02
CA PRO A 209 -9.95 -11.05 -31.29
C PRO A 209 -9.78 -9.59 -31.77
N ALA A 210 -8.54 -9.23 -32.14
CA ALA A 210 -8.28 -7.92 -32.69
C ALA A 210 -9.19 -7.69 -33.89
N VAL A 211 -10.04 -6.68 -33.82
CA VAL A 211 -10.83 -6.26 -34.99
C VAL A 211 -9.82 -5.79 -36.04
N HIS A 212 -9.52 -6.64 -37.02
CA HIS A 212 -8.73 -6.28 -38.16
C HIS A 212 -9.48 -5.16 -38.93
N THR A 213 -9.16 -3.93 -38.62
CA THR A 213 -9.40 -2.82 -39.55
C THR A 213 -8.40 -2.96 -40.71
N GLY A 214 -8.67 -3.91 -41.59
CA GLY A 214 -7.97 -4.02 -42.85
C GLY A 214 -8.14 -2.70 -43.63
N PRO A 215 -7.14 -2.27 -44.39
CA PRO A 215 -7.30 -1.12 -45.27
C PRO A 215 -8.50 -1.39 -46.20
N LEU A 216 -9.40 -0.40 -46.29
CA LEU A 216 -10.53 -0.44 -47.23
C LEU A 216 -9.99 -0.78 -48.63
N PRO A 217 -10.61 -1.70 -49.37
CA PRO A 217 -10.18 -1.98 -50.72
C PRO A 217 -10.25 -0.67 -51.51
N VAL A 218 -9.09 -0.23 -52.06
CA VAL A 218 -9.02 0.88 -52.99
C VAL A 218 -9.76 0.42 -54.24
N THR A 219 -10.98 0.89 -54.46
CA THR A 219 -11.69 0.70 -55.70
C THR A 219 -10.90 1.44 -56.79
N ALA A 220 -10.18 0.69 -57.60
CA ALA A 220 -9.59 1.22 -58.85
C ALA A 220 -10.77 1.62 -59.75
N SER A 221 -10.98 2.93 -59.91
CA SER A 221 -11.81 3.50 -60.94
C SER A 221 -11.04 3.43 -62.26
N ALA A 222 -11.53 2.66 -63.19
CA ALA A 222 -11.11 2.65 -64.59
C ALA A 222 -11.56 3.92 -65.33
#